data_dc6624e594b801c253257d28daad5701
#
_entry.id   dc6624e594b801c253257d28daad5701
#
_cell.length_a   1.000
_cell.length_b   1.000
_cell.length_c   1.000
_cell.angle_alpha   90.00
_cell.angle_beta   90.00
_cell.angle_gamma   90.00
#
_symmetry.space_group_name_H-M   'P 1'
#
loop_
_entity.id
_entity.type
_entity.pdbx_description
1 polymer ?
#
loop_
_entity_poly.entity_id
_entity_poly.type
_entity_poly.pdbx_seq_one_letter_code
_entity_poly.pdbx_strand_id
1 'polypeptide(L)'
;MAFNSHDQRNPVAWSIVAQNLPEHARNPIHTDEGAQAAGFPRALVAGVTTYAYMTHPIVAAWGTEWLQRGGGEFRFRKPVFDKDFVTCEPTETPDGVRIDVLTAESDDPRAYISAKRVEEPLQPLRDG
;
A
#
# COMPACT_ATOMS: atom_id res chain seq x y z
N MET A 1 -30.58 -0.38 3.69
CA MET A 1 -30.04 0.18 4.72
C MET A 1 -29.01 1.11 4.40
N ALA A 2 -29.02 2.04 5.04
CA ALA A 2 -28.08 2.95 4.71
C ALA A 2 -26.75 2.40 4.97
N PHE A 3 -25.92 2.54 4.01
CA PHE A 3 -24.62 2.16 4.21
C PHE A 3 -24.04 3.10 5.20
N ASN A 4 -23.46 2.54 6.18
CA ASN A 4 -22.88 3.34 7.20
C ASN A 4 -21.42 3.50 6.90
N SER A 5 -20.94 4.69 6.97
CA SER A 5 -19.53 4.91 6.71
C SER A 5 -18.64 4.25 7.72
N HIS A 6 -19.20 3.83 8.84
CA HIS A 6 -18.41 3.11 9.81
C HIS A 6 -18.44 1.61 9.60
N ASP A 7 -19.18 1.17 8.60
CA ASP A 7 -19.23 -0.23 8.28
C ASP A 7 -17.92 -0.59 7.61
N GLN A 8 -16.99 -1.10 8.39
CA GLN A 8 -15.64 -1.31 7.90
C GLN A 8 -15.49 -2.74 7.45
N ARG A 9 -15.71 -2.93 6.17
CA ARG A 9 -15.57 -4.24 5.57
C ARG A 9 -14.13 -4.66 5.60
N ASN A 10 -13.92 -5.95 5.49
CA ASN A 10 -12.56 -6.44 5.39
C ASN A 10 -12.01 -6.12 4.01
N PRO A 11 -10.80 -5.62 3.94
CA PRO A 11 -10.15 -5.43 2.65
C PRO A 11 -10.00 -6.74 1.90
N VAL A 12 -10.02 -6.65 0.60
CA VAL A 12 -9.93 -7.81 -0.29
C VAL A 12 -8.62 -7.74 -1.04
N ALA A 13 -8.02 -8.89 -1.31
CA ALA A 13 -6.77 -8.94 -2.06
C ALA A 13 -6.93 -8.23 -3.40
N TRP A 14 -5.87 -7.57 -3.83
CA TRP A 14 -5.87 -6.75 -5.03
C TRP A 14 -4.54 -6.91 -5.74
N SER A 15 -4.58 -7.02 -7.04
CA SER A 15 -3.36 -7.23 -7.81
C SER A 15 -3.24 -6.23 -8.93
N ILE A 16 -2.01 -5.93 -9.29
CA ILE A 16 -1.72 -4.98 -10.35
C ILE A 16 -0.32 -5.27 -10.90
N VAL A 17 -0.10 -4.91 -12.15
CA VAL A 17 1.25 -4.91 -12.69
C VAL A 17 1.88 -3.58 -12.31
N ALA A 18 2.98 -3.63 -11.58
CA ALA A 18 3.62 -2.44 -11.06
C ALA A 18 4.22 -1.63 -12.19
N GLN A 19 4.09 -0.30 -12.10
CA GLN A 19 4.72 0.54 -13.11
C GLN A 19 4.95 1.93 -12.54
N ASN A 20 6.04 2.53 -12.94
CA ASN A 20 6.36 3.88 -12.56
C ASN A 20 5.59 4.87 -13.41
N LEU A 21 5.33 6.03 -12.83
CA LEU A 21 4.81 7.14 -13.61
C LEU A 21 5.97 7.81 -14.34
N PRO A 22 5.72 8.46 -15.47
CA PRO A 22 6.80 9.09 -16.24
C PRO A 22 7.62 10.07 -15.42
N GLU A 23 7.02 10.80 -14.50
CA GLU A 23 7.76 11.78 -13.72
C GLU A 23 8.77 11.13 -12.78
N HIS A 24 8.61 9.83 -12.49
CA HIS A 24 9.56 9.17 -11.60
C HIS A 24 10.90 8.94 -12.27
N ALA A 25 10.97 9.05 -13.59
CA ALA A 25 12.23 8.84 -14.30
C ALA A 25 13.28 9.91 -14.00
N ARG A 26 12.89 10.99 -13.33
CA ARG A 26 13.86 11.98 -12.89
C ARG A 26 14.88 11.41 -11.93
N ASN A 27 14.47 10.43 -11.14
CA ASN A 27 15.42 9.71 -10.30
C ASN A 27 15.87 8.50 -11.09
N PRO A 28 17.16 8.42 -11.45
CA PRO A 28 17.63 7.35 -12.34
C PRO A 28 17.30 5.95 -11.86
N ILE A 29 17.18 5.72 -10.56
CA ILE A 29 16.89 4.38 -10.05
C ILE A 29 15.51 3.88 -10.51
N HIS A 30 14.66 4.79 -10.99
CA HIS A 30 13.35 4.42 -11.52
C HIS A 30 13.36 4.22 -13.03
N THR A 31 14.55 4.13 -13.62
CA THR A 31 14.73 3.72 -15.01
C THR A 31 15.54 2.43 -15.01
N ASP A 32 15.41 1.65 -16.08
CA ASP A 32 16.17 0.40 -16.15
C ASP A 32 17.66 0.66 -16.13
N GLU A 33 18.11 1.66 -16.88
CA GLU A 33 19.53 1.94 -16.96
C GLU A 33 20.10 2.38 -15.63
N GLY A 34 19.44 3.29 -14.97
CA GLY A 34 19.91 3.80 -13.68
C GLY A 34 19.88 2.72 -12.62
N ALA A 35 18.84 1.88 -12.62
CA ALA A 35 18.73 0.82 -11.64
C ALA A 35 19.85 -0.20 -11.86
N GLN A 36 20.13 -0.55 -13.11
CA GLN A 36 21.19 -1.51 -13.40
C GLN A 36 22.56 -0.95 -13.02
N ALA A 37 22.77 0.34 -13.20
CA ALA A 37 24.00 0.97 -12.78
C ALA A 37 24.18 0.91 -11.27
N ALA A 38 23.07 0.88 -10.53
CA ALA A 38 23.09 0.78 -9.07
C ALA A 38 23.08 -0.66 -8.58
N GLY A 39 23.10 -1.65 -9.48
CA GLY A 39 23.16 -3.05 -9.08
C GLY A 39 21.84 -3.77 -9.04
N PHE A 40 20.78 -3.18 -9.56
CA PHE A 40 19.46 -3.81 -9.57
C PHE A 40 19.14 -4.34 -10.98
N PRO A 41 18.28 -5.36 -11.07
CA PRO A 41 18.01 -5.96 -12.40
C PRO A 41 17.23 -5.05 -13.34
N ARG A 42 16.40 -4.18 -12.82
CA ARG A 42 15.61 -3.27 -13.64
C ARG A 42 15.06 -2.15 -12.77
N ALA A 43 14.31 -1.25 -13.37
CA ALA A 43 13.81 -0.06 -12.70
C ALA A 43 13.03 -0.40 -11.44
N LEU A 44 13.28 0.35 -10.38
CA LEU A 44 12.54 0.22 -9.14
C LEU A 44 11.28 1.07 -9.22
N VAL A 45 10.21 0.57 -8.63
CA VAL A 45 8.98 1.34 -8.51
C VAL A 45 9.15 2.32 -7.36
N ALA A 46 8.72 3.54 -7.58
CA ALA A 46 8.84 4.58 -6.56
C ALA A 46 8.08 4.18 -5.29
N GLY A 47 8.65 4.55 -4.14
CA GLY A 47 8.05 4.23 -2.86
C GLY A 47 6.64 4.74 -2.72
N VAL A 48 6.36 5.95 -3.22
CA VAL A 48 5.01 6.50 -3.12
C VAL A 48 4.02 5.66 -3.93
N THR A 49 4.46 5.08 -5.03
CA THR A 49 3.60 4.20 -5.83
C THR A 49 3.34 2.90 -5.10
N THR A 50 4.37 2.30 -4.51
CA THR A 50 4.20 1.09 -3.71
C THR A 50 3.26 1.35 -2.54
N TYR A 51 3.39 2.51 -1.90
CA TYR A 51 2.50 2.87 -0.81
C TYR A 51 1.04 2.95 -1.30
N ALA A 52 0.84 3.53 -2.48
CA ALA A 52 -0.50 3.62 -3.04
C ALA A 52 -1.07 2.22 -3.31
N TYR A 53 -0.25 1.29 -3.76
CA TYR A 53 -0.70 -0.07 -4.01
C TYR A 53 -1.14 -0.74 -2.72
N MET A 54 -0.32 -0.66 -1.65
CA MET A 54 -0.67 -1.39 -0.45
C MET A 54 -1.83 -0.76 0.32
N THR A 55 -2.11 0.52 0.10
CA THR A 55 -3.25 1.15 0.74
C THR A 55 -4.52 1.00 -0.07
N HIS A 56 -4.42 0.59 -1.33
CA HIS A 56 -5.60 0.46 -2.19
C HIS A 56 -6.68 -0.45 -1.58
N PRO A 57 -6.34 -1.66 -1.11
CA PRO A 57 -7.39 -2.52 -0.53
C PRO A 57 -8.04 -1.89 0.69
N ILE A 58 -7.28 -1.12 1.47
CA ILE A 58 -7.81 -0.50 2.66
C ILE A 58 -8.78 0.61 2.28
N VAL A 59 -8.38 1.46 1.36
CA VAL A 59 -9.23 2.56 0.93
C VAL A 59 -10.47 2.03 0.22
N ALA A 60 -10.32 0.95 -0.56
CA ALA A 60 -11.46 0.36 -1.24
C ALA A 60 -12.48 -0.18 -0.24
N ALA A 61 -12.01 -0.72 0.90
CA ALA A 61 -12.90 -1.28 1.90
C ALA A 61 -13.40 -0.24 2.89
N TRP A 62 -12.53 0.67 3.31
CA TRP A 62 -12.83 1.58 4.41
C TRP A 62 -13.04 3.02 3.98
N GLY A 63 -12.79 3.33 2.73
CA GLY A 63 -13.01 4.69 2.21
C GLY A 63 -11.84 5.61 2.48
N THR A 64 -11.91 6.79 1.90
CA THR A 64 -10.83 7.76 2.05
C THR A 64 -10.74 8.31 3.45
N GLU A 65 -11.77 8.12 4.25
CA GLU A 65 -11.75 8.54 5.62
C GLU A 65 -10.59 7.91 6.38
N TRP A 66 -10.22 6.68 6.03
CA TRP A 66 -9.09 6.04 6.67
C TRP A 66 -7.79 6.82 6.45
N LEU A 67 -7.64 7.44 5.30
CA LEU A 67 -6.44 8.22 5.03
C LEU A 67 -6.32 9.41 5.96
N GLN A 68 -7.44 9.91 6.45
CA GLN A 68 -7.45 11.08 7.31
C GLN A 68 -7.44 10.72 8.78
N ARG A 69 -8.03 9.61 9.13
CA ARG A 69 -8.26 9.30 10.53
C ARG A 69 -7.70 7.98 10.98
N GLY A 70 -7.41 7.10 10.04
CA GLY A 70 -6.91 5.79 10.38
C GLY A 70 -5.47 5.86 10.80
N GLY A 71 -5.04 4.87 11.50
CA GLY A 71 -3.66 4.76 11.92
C GLY A 71 -3.00 3.60 11.25
N GLY A 72 -1.68 3.59 11.27
CA GLY A 72 -0.97 2.46 10.70
C GLY A 72 0.52 2.70 10.65
N GLU A 73 1.22 1.62 10.43
CA GLU A 73 2.66 1.64 10.23
C GLU A 73 2.97 0.90 8.98
N PHE A 74 3.92 1.39 8.22
CA PHE A 74 4.34 0.69 7.01
C PHE A 74 5.85 0.55 6.97
N ARG A 75 6.30 -0.43 6.21
CA ARG A 75 7.72 -0.64 5.99
C ARG A 75 7.96 -1.12 4.59
N PHE A 76 9.02 -0.60 4.00
CA PHE A 76 9.53 -1.11 2.74
C PHE A 76 10.71 -2.01 3.09
N ARG A 77 10.64 -3.27 2.65
CA ARG A 77 11.69 -4.23 2.96
C ARG A 77 12.58 -4.52 1.77
N LYS A 78 11.97 -4.62 0.60
CA LYS A 78 12.67 -4.95 -0.63
C LYS A 78 12.05 -4.15 -1.76
N PRO A 79 12.80 -3.88 -2.82
CA PRO A 79 12.23 -3.09 -3.91
C PRO A 79 11.16 -3.87 -4.66
N VAL A 80 10.19 -3.13 -5.18
CA VAL A 80 9.27 -3.63 -6.18
C VAL A 80 9.81 -3.10 -7.49
N PHE A 81 9.92 -3.96 -8.49
CA PHE A 81 10.46 -3.56 -9.77
C PHE A 81 9.35 -3.26 -10.75
N ASP A 82 9.66 -2.38 -11.69
CA ASP A 82 8.74 -2.05 -12.76
C ASP A 82 8.31 -3.33 -13.46
N LYS A 83 7.03 -3.47 -13.71
CA LYS A 83 6.41 -4.63 -14.37
C LYS A 83 6.27 -5.87 -13.51
N ASP A 84 6.64 -5.81 -12.23
CA ASP A 84 6.34 -6.93 -11.34
C ASP A 84 4.83 -7.11 -11.24
N PHE A 85 4.39 -8.35 -11.16
CA PHE A 85 2.99 -8.61 -10.84
C PHE A 85 2.87 -8.58 -9.33
N VAL A 86 2.12 -7.62 -8.83
CA VAL A 86 2.03 -7.35 -7.40
C VAL A 86 0.66 -7.76 -6.89
N THR A 87 0.65 -8.45 -5.77
CA THR A 87 -0.59 -8.76 -5.06
C THR A 87 -0.50 -8.15 -3.67
N CYS A 88 -1.50 -7.40 -3.30
CA CYS A 88 -1.60 -6.83 -1.96
C CYS A 88 -2.57 -7.69 -1.19
N GLU A 89 -2.03 -8.45 -0.24
CA GLU A 89 -2.75 -9.53 0.40
C GLU A 89 -3.13 -9.15 1.82
N PRO A 90 -4.42 -9.07 2.15
CA PRO A 90 -4.83 -8.69 3.49
C PRO A 90 -4.85 -9.86 4.46
N THR A 91 -4.49 -9.58 5.70
CA THR A 91 -4.61 -10.53 6.80
C THR A 91 -5.20 -9.77 7.97
N GLU A 92 -6.27 -10.30 8.54
CA GLU A 92 -6.89 -9.63 9.68
C GLU A 92 -5.98 -9.63 10.89
N THR A 93 -6.02 -8.54 11.63
CA THR A 93 -5.32 -8.42 12.90
C THR A 93 -6.35 -8.03 13.95
N PRO A 94 -6.02 -8.10 15.25
CA PRO A 94 -7.01 -7.80 16.29
C PRO A 94 -7.66 -6.43 16.16
N ASP A 95 -6.93 -5.42 15.69
CA ASP A 95 -7.50 -4.08 15.61
C ASP A 95 -7.52 -3.53 14.20
N GLY A 96 -7.30 -4.35 13.19
CA GLY A 96 -7.31 -3.86 11.83
C GLY A 96 -6.95 -4.90 10.81
N VAL A 97 -6.02 -4.54 9.95
CA VAL A 97 -5.60 -5.44 8.87
C VAL A 97 -4.14 -5.17 8.55
N ARG A 98 -3.44 -6.21 8.16
CA ARG A 98 -2.10 -6.08 7.61
C ARG A 98 -2.18 -6.37 6.12
N ILE A 99 -1.61 -5.50 5.30
CA ILE A 99 -1.54 -5.72 3.87
C ILE A 99 -0.09 -6.01 3.52
N ASP A 100 0.17 -7.18 2.96
CA ASP A 100 1.50 -7.53 2.47
C ASP A 100 1.56 -7.31 0.97
N VAL A 101 2.65 -6.71 0.51
CA VAL A 101 2.90 -6.51 -0.91
C VAL A 101 3.78 -7.65 -1.38
N LEU A 102 3.21 -8.51 -2.19
CA LEU A 102 3.89 -9.72 -2.68
C LEU A 102 4.11 -9.62 -4.17
N THR A 103 5.13 -10.27 -4.67
CA THR A 103 5.34 -10.39 -6.11
C THR A 103 5.28 -11.85 -6.50
N ALA A 104 5.18 -12.11 -7.80
CA ALA A 104 5.09 -13.47 -8.28
C ALA A 104 6.35 -14.28 -7.99
N GLU A 105 7.45 -13.61 -7.69
CA GLU A 105 8.72 -14.30 -7.48
C GLU A 105 8.88 -14.92 -6.11
N SER A 106 8.16 -14.42 -5.10
CA SER A 106 8.44 -14.87 -3.76
C SER A 106 7.26 -14.57 -2.83
N ASP A 107 7.10 -15.40 -1.81
CA ASP A 107 6.13 -15.15 -0.76
C ASP A 107 6.64 -14.17 0.29
N ASP A 108 7.88 -13.72 0.15
CA ASP A 108 8.47 -12.81 1.12
C ASP A 108 7.99 -11.39 0.80
N PRO A 109 7.28 -10.73 1.69
CA PRO A 109 6.72 -9.41 1.37
C PRO A 109 7.78 -8.39 1.05
N ARG A 110 7.54 -7.62 -0.01
CA ARG A 110 8.42 -6.52 -0.39
C ARG A 110 8.17 -5.33 0.53
N ALA A 111 6.93 -5.18 0.99
CA ALA A 111 6.54 -4.10 1.86
C ALA A 111 5.27 -4.53 2.57
N TYR A 112 4.93 -3.83 3.64
CA TYR A 112 3.65 -4.09 4.29
C TYR A 112 3.18 -2.86 5.04
N ILE A 113 1.89 -2.84 5.30
CA ILE A 113 1.29 -1.84 6.17
C ILE A 113 0.39 -2.56 7.16
N SER A 114 0.48 -2.15 8.41
CA SER A 114 -0.45 -2.60 9.45
C SER A 114 -1.38 -1.44 9.71
N ALA A 115 -2.62 -1.56 9.30
CA ALA A 115 -3.58 -0.48 9.39
C ALA A 115 -4.60 -0.76 10.48
N LYS A 116 -4.92 0.26 11.24
CA LYS A 116 -5.96 0.17 12.25
C LYS A 116 -7.24 0.70 11.70
N ARG A 117 -8.35 0.09 12.14
CA ARG A 117 -9.66 0.59 11.73
C ARG A 117 -9.87 1.98 12.29
N VAL A 118 -10.69 2.73 11.62
CA VAL A 118 -11.05 4.06 12.08
C VAL A 118 -11.84 3.92 13.36
N GLU A 119 -11.40 4.61 14.41
CA GLU A 119 -12.08 4.54 15.67
C GLU A 119 -13.34 5.35 15.61
N GLU A 120 -14.31 4.92 16.29
CA GLU A 120 -15.50 5.57 16.36
C GLU A 120 -15.46 6.62 17.33
N PRO A 121 -16.31 7.43 17.20
CA PRO A 121 -16.28 8.53 16.44
C PRO A 121 -15.40 9.44 17.03
N LEU A 122 -14.78 10.03 16.20
CA LEU A 122 -13.90 10.93 16.65
C LEU A 122 -14.63 11.90 17.37
N GLN A 123 -14.24 12.10 18.49
CA GLN A 123 -14.79 13.08 19.23
C GLN A 123 -14.43 14.32 18.68
N PRO A 124 -15.29 15.08 18.54
CA PRO A 124 -14.95 16.33 18.04
C PRO A 124 -13.96 16.85 18.96
N LEU A 125 -13.32 16.90 18.92
CA LEU A 125 -12.43 17.16 19.46
C LEU A 125 -12.30 18.06 20.17
N ARG A 126 -12.44 18.05 20.55
CA ARG A 126 -12.35 18.46 20.94
C ARG A 126 -12.01 19.37 21.07
N ASP A 127 -12.29 19.74 21.02
CA ASP A 127 -12.11 20.45 21.04
C ASP A 127 -11.90 20.90 21.40
N GLY A 128 -11.85 20.91 21.61
CA GLY A 128 -11.72 21.15 21.72
C GLY A 128 -11.70 21.31 22.02
#